data_7d385cfbd4d9e6e7282925080880cfdb
#
_entry.id   7d385cfbd4d9e6e7282925080880cfdb
#
_cell.length_a   1.000
_cell.length_b   1.000
_cell.length_c   1.000
_cell.angle_alpha   90.00
_cell.angle_beta   90.00
_cell.angle_gamma   90.00
#
_symmetry.space_group_name_H-M   'P 1'
#
loop_
_entity.id
_entity.type
_entity.pdbx_description
1 polymer ?
#
loop_
_entity_poly.entity_id
_entity_poly.type
_entity_poly.pdbx_seq_one_letter_code
_entity_poly.pdbx_strand_id
1 'polypeptide(L)'
;MNLIIFGPPGAGKGTQSSFLVNDLKMFQLSTGDLLRAELKSGSDLSKQLKEIMDSGKLVSDDIINALIEKKISDPSVKNNIIFDGFPRNLEQAKSLDKMLEKYEQKISCIINLKVDYSILVKRISGRVSCSICKKPFNEFFDPPVDPSKCSNSSCGNRELIKRSDDNETTVSNRLKTYDEQTLPILDYYSSKGIVKDIDAMKEISEVTAQIKGVINDL
;
A
#
# COMPACT_ATOMS: atom_id res chain seq x y z
N MET A 1 -10.10 8.20 12.29
CA MET A 1 -10.66 7.17 11.38
C MET A 1 -9.56 6.25 10.89
N ASN A 2 -9.84 4.97 10.61
CA ASN A 2 -8.87 4.08 9.98
C ASN A 2 -9.39 3.72 8.58
N LEU A 3 -8.49 3.74 7.59
CA LEU A 3 -8.79 3.50 6.18
C LEU A 3 -7.97 2.31 5.66
N ILE A 4 -8.54 1.53 4.76
CA ILE A 4 -7.79 0.60 3.92
C ILE A 4 -7.72 1.19 2.53
N ILE A 5 -6.52 1.36 1.97
CA ILE A 5 -6.33 1.62 0.54
C ILE A 5 -6.18 0.27 -0.16
N PHE A 6 -7.15 -0.08 -0.97
CA PHE A 6 -7.29 -1.36 -1.63
C PHE A 6 -7.08 -1.23 -3.15
N GLY A 7 -6.68 -2.31 -3.80
CA GLY A 7 -6.46 -2.37 -5.24
C GLY A 7 -5.24 -3.22 -5.60
N PRO A 8 -5.12 -3.65 -6.87
CA PRO A 8 -4.04 -4.51 -7.32
C PRO A 8 -2.66 -3.86 -7.18
N PRO A 9 -1.57 -4.63 -7.26
CA PRO A 9 -0.24 -4.07 -7.45
C PRO A 9 -0.22 -3.08 -8.63
N GLY A 10 0.39 -1.92 -8.45
CA GLY A 10 0.41 -0.87 -9.50
C GLY A 10 -0.80 0.07 -9.53
N ALA A 11 -1.85 -0.13 -8.72
CA ALA A 11 -3.05 0.71 -8.71
C ALA A 11 -2.83 2.15 -8.20
N GLY A 12 -1.67 2.47 -7.62
CA GLY A 12 -1.39 3.81 -7.09
C GLY A 12 -1.62 3.96 -5.57
N LYS A 13 -1.84 2.86 -4.82
CA LYS A 13 -2.07 2.88 -3.38
C LYS A 13 -1.09 3.75 -2.60
N GLY A 14 0.21 3.50 -2.77
CA GLY A 14 1.25 4.26 -2.06
C GLY A 14 1.30 5.74 -2.44
N THR A 15 0.99 6.09 -3.69
CA THR A 15 0.89 7.48 -4.15
C THR A 15 -0.25 8.19 -3.42
N GLN A 16 -1.44 7.61 -3.40
CA GLN A 16 -2.59 8.19 -2.73
C GLN A 16 -2.42 8.23 -1.21
N SER A 17 -1.88 7.16 -0.61
CA SER A 17 -1.54 7.17 0.83
C SER A 17 -0.60 8.31 1.20
N SER A 18 0.42 8.60 0.37
CA SER A 18 1.35 9.71 0.62
C SER A 18 0.66 11.08 0.65
N PHE A 19 -0.34 11.31 -0.22
CA PHE A 19 -1.13 12.55 -0.19
C PHE A 19 -1.97 12.62 1.07
N LEU A 20 -2.64 11.53 1.47
CA LEU A 20 -3.46 11.51 2.69
C LEU A 20 -2.61 11.72 3.96
N VAL A 21 -1.40 11.16 4.01
CA VAL A 21 -0.46 11.41 5.10
C VAL A 21 -0.09 12.90 5.19
N ASN A 22 0.22 13.54 4.06
CA ASN A 22 0.62 14.93 4.04
C ASN A 22 -0.53 15.88 4.37
N ASP A 23 -1.71 15.63 3.82
CA ASP A 23 -2.85 16.54 3.90
C ASP A 23 -3.69 16.33 5.16
N LEU A 24 -3.92 15.07 5.54
CA LEU A 24 -4.78 14.70 6.69
C LEU A 24 -3.98 14.27 7.92
N LYS A 25 -2.65 14.29 7.85
CA LYS A 25 -1.74 13.86 8.94
C LYS A 25 -2.00 12.44 9.43
N MET A 26 -2.49 11.58 8.54
CA MET A 26 -2.72 10.17 8.86
C MET A 26 -1.40 9.40 8.92
N PHE A 27 -1.39 8.32 9.70
CA PHE A 27 -0.26 7.41 9.77
C PHE A 27 -0.41 6.31 8.71
N GLN A 28 0.51 6.24 7.74
CA GLN A 28 0.53 5.14 6.77
C GLN A 28 1.21 3.91 7.36
N LEU A 29 0.49 2.81 7.44
CA LEU A 29 1.00 1.50 7.79
C LEU A 29 1.12 0.66 6.52
N SER A 30 2.30 0.74 5.88
CA SER A 30 2.64 -0.02 4.68
C SER A 30 3.35 -1.31 5.05
N THR A 31 2.70 -2.46 4.89
CA THR A 31 3.33 -3.76 5.14
C THR A 31 4.53 -4.00 4.23
N GLY A 32 4.46 -3.55 2.98
CA GLY A 32 5.59 -3.64 2.06
C GLY A 32 6.81 -2.86 2.54
N ASP A 33 6.63 -1.70 3.15
CA ASP A 33 7.75 -0.90 3.67
C ASP A 33 8.29 -1.48 4.98
N LEU A 34 7.41 -2.01 5.86
CA LEU A 34 7.83 -2.73 7.06
C LEU A 34 8.70 -3.94 6.70
N LEU A 35 8.27 -4.75 5.74
CA LEU A 35 9.04 -5.92 5.30
C LEU A 35 10.36 -5.53 4.63
N ARG A 36 10.37 -4.48 3.80
CA ARG A 36 11.62 -3.96 3.21
C ARG A 36 12.58 -3.37 4.24
N ALA A 37 12.07 -2.80 5.33
CA ALA A 37 12.91 -2.37 6.44
C ALA A 37 13.53 -3.57 7.17
N GLU A 38 12.75 -4.63 7.38
CA GLU A 38 13.25 -5.87 7.98
C GLU A 38 14.31 -6.56 7.10
N LEU A 39 14.15 -6.55 5.78
CA LEU A 39 15.17 -7.08 4.85
C LEU A 39 16.54 -6.40 5.02
N LYS A 40 16.56 -5.13 5.44
CA LYS A 40 17.81 -4.37 5.66
C LYS A 40 18.43 -4.64 7.04
N SER A 41 17.71 -5.27 7.96
CA SER A 41 18.20 -5.55 9.32
C SER A 41 19.31 -6.60 9.35
N GLY A 42 19.38 -7.47 8.32
CA GLY A 42 20.33 -8.59 8.26
C GLY A 42 20.01 -9.75 9.23
N SER A 43 18.82 -9.76 9.81
CA SER A 43 18.35 -10.84 10.69
C SER A 43 18.18 -12.17 9.94
N ASP A 44 18.07 -13.29 10.65
CA ASP A 44 17.77 -14.58 10.02
C ASP A 44 16.40 -14.56 9.31
N LEU A 45 15.45 -13.81 9.84
CA LEU A 45 14.15 -13.59 9.22
C LEU A 45 14.29 -12.87 7.87
N SER A 46 15.28 -11.97 7.71
CA SER A 46 15.48 -11.21 6.47
C SER A 46 15.75 -12.10 5.26
N LYS A 47 16.47 -13.20 5.43
CA LYS A 47 16.78 -14.15 4.33
C LYS A 47 15.50 -14.83 3.82
N GLN A 48 14.67 -15.32 4.73
CA GLN A 48 13.39 -15.96 4.39
C GLN A 48 12.42 -14.97 3.73
N LEU A 49 12.32 -13.75 4.27
CA LEU A 49 11.47 -12.70 3.70
C LEU A 49 11.90 -12.32 2.29
N LYS A 50 13.20 -12.31 2.00
CA LYS A 50 13.70 -11.97 0.66
C LYS A 50 13.18 -12.94 -0.39
N GLU A 51 13.32 -14.24 -0.20
CA GLU A 51 12.84 -15.27 -1.13
C GLU A 51 11.33 -15.18 -1.38
N ILE A 52 10.55 -14.98 -0.30
CA ILE A 52 9.09 -14.86 -0.39
C ILE A 52 8.71 -13.61 -1.21
N MET A 53 9.31 -12.46 -0.91
CA MET A 53 8.99 -11.20 -1.60
C MET A 53 9.44 -11.21 -3.06
N ASP A 54 10.61 -11.74 -3.36
CA ASP A 54 11.13 -11.84 -4.73
C ASP A 54 10.30 -12.81 -5.59
N SER A 55 9.67 -13.82 -4.99
CA SER A 55 8.73 -14.73 -5.68
C SER A 55 7.31 -14.14 -5.85
N GLY A 56 6.99 -13.01 -5.22
CA GLY A 56 5.67 -12.39 -5.25
C GLY A 56 4.61 -13.07 -4.37
N LYS A 57 5.01 -14.00 -3.51
CA LYS A 57 4.13 -14.67 -2.54
C LYS A 57 3.85 -13.79 -1.32
N LEU A 58 2.84 -14.17 -0.53
CA LEU A 58 2.55 -13.53 0.74
C LEU A 58 3.46 -14.06 1.85
N VAL A 59 3.87 -13.17 2.74
CA VAL A 59 4.53 -13.53 4.02
C VAL A 59 3.47 -14.14 4.94
N SER A 60 3.88 -15.04 5.84
CA SER A 60 2.95 -15.71 6.76
C SER A 60 2.11 -14.73 7.58
N ASP A 61 0.86 -15.08 7.81
CA ASP A 61 -0.09 -14.21 8.51
C ASP A 61 0.36 -13.91 9.94
N ASP A 62 0.99 -14.86 10.63
CA ASP A 62 1.49 -14.65 12.00
C ASP A 62 2.52 -13.54 12.09
N ILE A 63 3.47 -13.49 11.15
CA ILE A 63 4.50 -12.45 11.11
C ILE A 63 3.85 -11.08 10.84
N ILE A 64 2.98 -11.03 9.83
CA ILE A 64 2.32 -9.78 9.45
C ILE A 64 1.40 -9.28 10.55
N ASN A 65 0.57 -10.15 11.14
CA ASN A 65 -0.37 -9.80 12.20
C ASN A 65 0.37 -9.25 13.43
N ALA A 66 1.49 -9.86 13.83
CA ALA A 66 2.30 -9.37 14.95
C ALA A 66 2.87 -7.95 14.69
N LEU A 67 3.32 -7.67 13.45
CA LEU A 67 3.81 -6.35 13.06
C LEU A 67 2.68 -5.31 13.05
N ILE A 68 1.51 -5.67 12.58
CA ILE A 68 0.32 -4.81 12.52
C ILE A 68 -0.19 -4.51 13.94
N GLU A 69 -0.34 -5.54 14.78
CA GLU A 69 -0.84 -5.36 16.15
C GLU A 69 0.04 -4.43 16.98
N LYS A 70 1.37 -4.56 16.84
CA LYS A 70 2.33 -3.65 17.47
C LYS A 70 2.10 -2.19 17.09
N LYS A 71 1.59 -1.92 15.87
CA LYS A 71 1.29 -0.54 15.43
C LYS A 71 -0.10 -0.09 15.85
N ILE A 72 -1.10 -0.96 15.81
CA ILE A 72 -2.46 -0.65 16.24
C ILE A 72 -2.51 -0.33 17.74
N SER A 73 -1.69 -1.00 18.53
CA SER A 73 -1.60 -0.79 19.99
C SER A 73 -0.94 0.53 20.41
N ASP A 74 -0.30 1.24 19.48
CA ASP A 74 0.35 2.53 19.74
C ASP A 74 -0.72 3.64 19.83
N PRO A 75 -0.91 4.29 21.00
CA PRO A 75 -1.91 5.33 21.19
C PRO A 75 -1.71 6.54 20.28
N SER A 76 -0.48 6.80 19.83
CA SER A 76 -0.15 7.97 18.99
C SER A 76 -0.78 7.90 17.60
N VAL A 77 -1.17 6.71 17.14
CA VAL A 77 -1.80 6.49 15.84
C VAL A 77 -3.25 5.99 15.93
N LYS A 78 -3.81 5.94 17.14
CA LYS A 78 -5.19 5.46 17.38
C LYS A 78 -6.20 6.20 16.51
N ASN A 79 -7.03 5.45 15.77
CA ASN A 79 -8.04 5.98 14.85
C ASN A 79 -7.50 6.97 13.80
N ASN A 80 -6.26 6.77 13.35
CA ASN A 80 -5.63 7.64 12.36
C ASN A 80 -4.69 6.87 11.40
N ILE A 81 -5.07 5.63 11.05
CA ILE A 81 -4.23 4.72 10.27
C ILE A 81 -4.76 4.55 8.85
N ILE A 82 -3.85 4.59 7.88
CA ILE A 82 -4.06 4.11 6.51
C ILE A 82 -3.35 2.76 6.39
N PHE A 83 -4.11 1.69 6.23
CA PHE A 83 -3.57 0.37 5.92
C PHE A 83 -3.28 0.27 4.42
N ASP A 84 -2.00 0.16 4.05
CA ASP A 84 -1.52 0.01 2.68
C ASP A 84 -0.87 -1.35 2.48
N GLY A 85 -1.49 -2.18 1.65
CA GLY A 85 -1.05 -3.54 1.39
C GLY A 85 -1.37 -4.55 2.51
N PHE A 86 -2.34 -4.24 3.35
CA PHE A 86 -2.94 -5.12 4.35
C PHE A 86 -4.41 -4.74 4.56
N PRO A 87 -5.32 -5.71 4.70
CA PRO A 87 -5.12 -7.16 4.62
C PRO A 87 -4.92 -7.64 3.16
N ARG A 88 -4.34 -8.83 2.96
CA ARG A 88 -4.13 -9.45 1.64
C ARG A 88 -4.81 -10.79 1.45
N ASN A 89 -5.46 -11.32 2.47
CA ASN A 89 -6.33 -12.47 2.40
C ASN A 89 -7.46 -12.33 3.43
N LEU A 90 -8.47 -13.21 3.33
CA LEU A 90 -9.66 -13.14 4.17
C LEU A 90 -9.35 -13.35 5.66
N GLU A 91 -8.40 -14.22 6.00
CA GLU A 91 -8.01 -14.47 7.39
C GLU A 91 -7.31 -13.26 8.01
N GLN A 92 -6.46 -12.58 7.25
CA GLN A 92 -5.90 -11.29 7.66
C GLN A 92 -6.99 -10.23 7.88
N ALA A 93 -8.01 -10.18 7.03
CA ALA A 93 -9.13 -9.23 7.17
C ALA A 93 -9.90 -9.46 8.47
N LYS A 94 -10.23 -10.71 8.76
CA LYS A 94 -10.90 -11.09 10.02
C LYS A 94 -10.01 -10.82 11.25
N SER A 95 -8.71 -11.09 11.13
CA SER A 95 -7.75 -10.81 12.20
C SER A 95 -7.60 -9.31 12.45
N LEU A 96 -7.57 -8.49 11.39
CA LEU A 96 -7.53 -7.03 11.50
C LEU A 96 -8.74 -6.49 12.25
N ASP A 97 -9.94 -6.94 11.90
CA ASP A 97 -11.17 -6.49 12.58
C ASP A 97 -11.13 -6.82 14.08
N LYS A 98 -10.72 -8.05 14.45
CA LYS A 98 -10.57 -8.46 15.85
C LYS A 98 -9.50 -7.65 16.59
N MET A 99 -8.34 -7.40 15.93
CA MET A 99 -7.29 -6.57 16.51
C MET A 99 -7.79 -5.15 16.76
N LEU A 100 -8.46 -4.53 15.79
CA LEU A 100 -9.00 -3.17 15.95
C LEU A 100 -10.05 -3.11 17.06
N GLU A 101 -10.97 -4.08 17.13
CA GLU A 101 -11.97 -4.17 18.18
C GLU A 101 -11.34 -4.25 19.58
N LYS A 102 -10.29 -5.06 19.75
CA LYS A 102 -9.53 -5.16 21.01
C LYS A 102 -8.98 -3.81 21.50
N TYR A 103 -8.65 -2.91 20.57
CA TYR A 103 -8.15 -1.57 20.88
C TYR A 103 -9.22 -0.47 20.69
N GLU A 104 -10.50 -0.82 20.69
CA GLU A 104 -11.65 0.11 20.54
C GLU A 104 -11.54 0.94 19.24
N GLN A 105 -11.13 0.31 18.16
CA GLN A 105 -10.99 0.90 16.84
C GLN A 105 -11.82 0.12 15.81
N LYS A 106 -12.04 0.70 14.65
CA LYS A 106 -12.69 0.04 13.50
C LYS A 106 -12.15 0.59 12.19
N ILE A 107 -12.38 -0.13 11.09
CA ILE A 107 -12.23 0.40 9.73
C ILE A 107 -13.42 1.29 9.42
N SER A 108 -13.15 2.54 9.05
CA SER A 108 -14.18 3.51 8.67
C SER A 108 -14.57 3.37 7.20
N CYS A 109 -13.58 3.12 6.32
CA CYS A 109 -13.81 3.02 4.89
C CYS A 109 -12.69 2.22 4.20
N ILE A 110 -13.05 1.55 3.12
CA ILE A 110 -12.11 0.93 2.18
C ILE A 110 -12.19 1.72 0.88
N ILE A 111 -11.09 2.33 0.50
CA ILE A 111 -10.91 3.02 -0.78
C ILE A 111 -10.41 1.99 -1.79
N ASN A 112 -11.30 1.50 -2.65
CA ASN A 112 -10.98 0.53 -3.67
C ASN A 112 -10.58 1.22 -4.98
N LEU A 113 -9.30 1.20 -5.31
CA LEU A 113 -8.76 1.80 -6.53
C LEU A 113 -8.98 0.87 -7.72
N LYS A 114 -9.96 1.18 -8.56
CA LYS A 114 -10.26 0.45 -9.80
C LYS A 114 -9.31 0.88 -10.92
N VAL A 115 -8.67 -0.08 -11.55
CA VAL A 115 -7.67 0.17 -12.59
C VAL A 115 -7.72 -0.91 -13.67
N ASP A 116 -7.45 -0.55 -14.90
CA ASP A 116 -7.30 -1.50 -16.00
C ASP A 116 -6.00 -2.30 -15.82
N TYR A 117 -6.14 -3.63 -15.86
CA TYR A 117 -5.03 -4.56 -15.70
C TYR A 117 -3.98 -4.43 -16.81
N SER A 118 -4.38 -4.01 -18.01
CA SER A 118 -3.49 -3.86 -19.17
C SER A 118 -2.32 -2.90 -18.92
N ILE A 119 -2.52 -1.90 -18.03
CA ILE A 119 -1.48 -0.91 -17.73
C ILE A 119 -0.63 -1.25 -16.50
N LEU A 120 -1.05 -2.25 -15.70
CA LEU A 120 -0.42 -2.52 -14.39
C LEU A 120 1.04 -2.94 -14.51
N VAL A 121 1.36 -3.81 -15.45
CA VAL A 121 2.75 -4.24 -15.70
C VAL A 121 3.62 -3.02 -16.00
N LYS A 122 3.15 -2.14 -16.90
CA LYS A 122 3.85 -0.91 -17.27
C LYS A 122 3.97 0.06 -16.08
N ARG A 123 2.91 0.20 -15.26
CA ARG A 123 2.95 1.01 -14.04
C ARG A 123 3.99 0.50 -13.04
N ILE A 124 4.12 -0.81 -12.88
CA ILE A 124 5.04 -1.40 -11.90
C ILE A 124 6.48 -1.36 -12.42
N SER A 125 6.72 -1.77 -13.68
CA SER A 125 8.07 -1.78 -14.28
C SER A 125 8.67 -0.38 -14.40
N GLY A 126 7.83 0.65 -14.60
CA GLY A 126 8.24 2.06 -14.64
C GLY A 126 8.37 2.73 -13.28
N ARG A 127 8.10 2.01 -12.18
CA ARG A 127 8.14 2.60 -10.84
C ARG A 127 9.56 2.82 -10.36
N VAL A 128 9.83 4.05 -9.94
CA VAL A 128 11.04 4.45 -9.23
C VAL A 128 10.67 5.22 -7.96
N SER A 129 11.54 5.24 -6.98
CA SER A 129 11.29 5.95 -5.73
C SER A 129 12.56 6.61 -5.23
N CYS A 130 12.42 7.78 -4.60
CA CYS A 130 13.55 8.43 -3.95
C CYS A 130 14.13 7.54 -2.85
N SER A 131 15.46 7.39 -2.82
CA SER A 131 16.17 6.60 -1.81
C SER A 131 15.95 7.12 -0.38
N ILE A 132 15.68 8.42 -0.21
CA ILE A 132 15.54 9.08 1.09
C ILE A 132 14.07 9.37 1.44
N CYS A 133 13.40 10.28 0.70
CA CYS A 133 12.03 10.70 1.07
C CYS A 133 10.93 9.72 0.62
N LYS A 134 11.30 8.66 -0.08
CA LYS A 134 10.40 7.61 -0.59
C LYS A 134 9.33 8.09 -1.58
N LYS A 135 9.37 9.37 -2.00
CA LYS A 135 8.45 9.90 -3.01
C LYS A 135 8.47 8.98 -4.22
N PRO A 136 7.31 8.43 -4.63
CA PRO A 136 7.21 7.59 -5.81
C PRO A 136 7.16 8.46 -7.08
N PHE A 137 7.70 7.92 -8.17
CA PHE A 137 7.60 8.43 -9.53
C PHE A 137 7.34 7.26 -10.48
N ASN A 138 6.98 7.57 -11.71
CA ASN A 138 6.80 6.56 -12.74
C ASN A 138 7.39 7.05 -14.06
N GLU A 139 8.29 6.28 -14.65
CA GLU A 139 8.97 6.64 -15.90
C GLU A 139 8.02 6.89 -17.07
N PHE A 140 6.81 6.31 -17.03
CA PHE A 140 5.82 6.38 -18.12
C PHE A 140 4.62 7.30 -17.83
N PHE A 141 4.22 7.44 -16.56
CA PHE A 141 2.95 8.09 -16.19
C PHE A 141 3.14 9.35 -15.32
N ASP A 142 4.23 9.43 -14.58
CA ASP A 142 4.60 10.57 -13.73
C ASP A 142 6.13 10.64 -13.67
N PRO A 143 6.78 11.00 -14.80
CA PRO A 143 8.23 10.98 -14.88
C PRO A 143 8.85 12.05 -13.99
N PRO A 144 9.98 11.74 -13.30
CA PRO A 144 10.72 12.76 -12.61
C PRO A 144 11.33 13.75 -13.59
N VAL A 145 11.48 15.02 -13.19
CA VAL A 145 12.10 16.08 -14.03
C VAL A 145 13.51 15.69 -14.48
N ASP A 146 14.29 15.13 -13.57
CA ASP A 146 15.58 14.49 -13.86
C ASP A 146 15.43 12.98 -13.63
N PRO A 147 15.64 12.12 -14.63
CA PRO A 147 15.46 10.67 -14.50
C PRO A 147 16.30 10.02 -13.39
N SER A 148 17.38 10.67 -12.97
CA SER A 148 18.29 10.17 -11.93
C SER A 148 18.03 10.75 -10.55
N LYS A 149 17.21 11.81 -10.43
CA LYS A 149 17.11 12.58 -9.19
C LYS A 149 15.69 12.87 -8.74
N CYS A 150 15.50 12.85 -7.43
CA CYS A 150 14.25 13.25 -6.81
C CYS A 150 13.97 14.75 -7.00
N SER A 151 12.80 15.10 -7.51
CA SER A 151 12.35 16.48 -7.66
C SER A 151 11.85 17.14 -6.35
N ASN A 152 11.87 16.41 -5.23
CA ASN A 152 11.55 17.00 -3.92
C ASN A 152 12.75 17.79 -3.39
N SER A 153 12.65 19.11 -3.41
CA SER A 153 13.71 20.03 -2.94
C SER A 153 14.14 19.79 -1.50
N SER A 154 13.20 19.35 -0.65
CA SER A 154 13.46 19.07 0.78
C SER A 154 14.38 17.88 1.02
N CYS A 155 14.58 16.99 0.05
CA CYS A 155 15.46 15.83 0.21
C CYS A 155 16.81 15.94 -0.53
N GLY A 156 17.13 17.11 -1.11
CA GLY A 156 18.43 17.41 -1.69
C GLY A 156 18.76 16.62 -2.96
N ASN A 157 17.81 16.45 -3.88
CA ASN A 157 18.01 15.82 -5.20
C ASN A 157 18.65 14.42 -5.14
N ARG A 158 18.15 13.56 -4.26
CA ARG A 158 18.68 12.22 -4.06
C ARG A 158 18.33 11.27 -5.20
N GLU A 159 19.15 10.22 -5.33
CA GLU A 159 19.02 9.17 -6.32
C GLU A 159 17.66 8.48 -6.28
N LEU A 160 17.15 8.14 -7.44
CA LEU A 160 15.96 7.32 -7.63
C LEU A 160 16.36 5.85 -7.75
N ILE A 161 15.64 4.99 -7.06
CA ILE A 161 15.91 3.54 -7.04
C ILE A 161 14.69 2.75 -7.52
N LYS A 162 14.94 1.70 -8.28
CA LYS A 162 13.95 0.66 -8.60
C LYS A 162 13.91 -0.37 -7.47
N ARG A 163 12.74 -0.98 -7.26
CA ARG A 163 12.60 -2.10 -6.33
C ARG A 163 13.03 -3.39 -7.01
N SER A 164 13.66 -4.31 -6.28
CA SER A 164 14.08 -5.62 -6.81
C SER A 164 12.89 -6.49 -7.24
N ASP A 165 11.73 -6.28 -6.60
CA ASP A 165 10.48 -7.00 -6.85
C ASP A 165 9.62 -6.38 -7.98
N ASP A 166 10.12 -5.37 -8.72
CA ASP A 166 9.43 -4.72 -9.84
C ASP A 166 9.91 -5.26 -11.21
N ASN A 167 10.06 -6.57 -11.31
CA ASN A 167 10.32 -7.27 -12.57
C ASN A 167 9.05 -8.00 -13.06
N GLU A 168 8.99 -8.29 -14.36
CA GLU A 168 7.81 -8.80 -15.03
C GLU A 168 7.28 -10.12 -14.42
N THR A 169 8.19 -11.05 -14.12
CA THR A 169 7.82 -12.35 -13.51
C THR A 169 7.19 -12.17 -12.13
N THR A 170 7.83 -11.39 -11.26
CA THR A 170 7.32 -11.13 -9.92
C THR A 170 6.00 -10.36 -9.97
N VAL A 171 5.86 -9.41 -10.90
CA VAL A 171 4.62 -8.65 -11.11
C VAL A 171 3.47 -9.56 -11.51
N SER A 172 3.68 -10.47 -12.46
CA SER A 172 2.67 -11.45 -12.89
C SER A 172 2.21 -12.32 -11.72
N ASN A 173 3.14 -12.84 -10.93
CA ASN A 173 2.82 -13.62 -9.73
C ASN A 173 2.03 -12.80 -8.69
N ARG A 174 2.38 -11.54 -8.48
CA ARG A 174 1.68 -10.64 -7.55
C ARG A 174 0.25 -10.34 -8.00
N LEU A 175 0.02 -10.17 -9.30
CA LEU A 175 -1.33 -9.98 -9.85
C LEU A 175 -2.16 -11.25 -9.65
N LYS A 176 -1.61 -12.42 -9.98
CA LYS A 176 -2.28 -13.70 -9.73
C LYS A 176 -2.62 -13.89 -8.24
N THR A 177 -1.67 -13.65 -7.35
CA THR A 177 -1.90 -13.73 -5.89
C THR A 177 -2.99 -12.74 -5.44
N TYR A 178 -3.01 -11.53 -6.02
CA TYR A 178 -4.04 -10.54 -5.71
C TYR A 178 -5.43 -11.05 -6.12
N ASP A 179 -5.59 -11.58 -7.32
CA ASP A 179 -6.88 -12.05 -7.83
C ASP A 179 -7.40 -13.25 -7.00
N GLU A 180 -6.52 -14.19 -6.68
CA GLU A 180 -6.88 -15.41 -5.97
C GLU A 180 -7.15 -15.20 -4.48
N GLN A 181 -6.39 -14.33 -3.81
CA GLN A 181 -6.39 -14.25 -2.35
C GLN A 181 -6.87 -12.90 -1.81
N THR A 182 -6.59 -11.81 -2.52
CA THR A 182 -6.85 -10.46 -2.01
C THR A 182 -8.17 -9.90 -2.48
N LEU A 183 -8.50 -10.06 -3.75
CA LEU A 183 -9.76 -9.55 -4.33
C LEU A 183 -11.01 -10.00 -3.56
N PRO A 184 -11.11 -11.27 -3.08
CA PRO A 184 -12.27 -11.74 -2.31
C PRO A 184 -12.53 -10.99 -1.00
N ILE A 185 -11.55 -10.23 -0.49
CA ILE A 185 -11.74 -9.38 0.69
C ILE A 185 -12.80 -8.29 0.46
N LEU A 186 -12.96 -7.84 -0.78
CA LEU A 186 -13.98 -6.83 -1.12
C LEU A 186 -15.39 -7.31 -0.81
N ASP A 187 -15.69 -8.58 -1.06
CA ASP A 187 -17.02 -9.16 -0.74
C ASP A 187 -17.27 -9.14 0.76
N TYR A 188 -16.24 -9.50 1.55
CA TYR A 188 -16.32 -9.47 3.01
C TYR A 188 -16.62 -8.08 3.56
N TYR A 189 -15.99 -7.04 3.03
CA TYR A 189 -16.21 -5.67 3.50
C TYR A 189 -17.38 -4.96 2.80
N SER A 190 -17.76 -5.38 1.60
CA SER A 190 -18.97 -4.87 0.92
C SER A 190 -20.23 -5.21 1.70
N SER A 191 -20.28 -6.37 2.35
CA SER A 191 -21.37 -6.74 3.25
C SER A 191 -21.53 -5.80 4.45
N LYS A 192 -20.46 -5.05 4.80
CA LYS A 192 -20.46 -4.03 5.88
C LYS A 192 -20.80 -2.61 5.37
N GLY A 193 -20.97 -2.42 4.06
CA GLY A 193 -21.31 -1.13 3.46
C GLY A 193 -20.19 -0.08 3.47
N ILE A 194 -18.94 -0.46 3.73
CA ILE A 194 -17.82 0.46 3.91
C ILE A 194 -16.86 0.55 2.71
N VAL A 195 -17.15 -0.12 1.60
CA VAL A 195 -16.33 -0.09 0.37
C VAL A 195 -16.76 1.08 -0.52
N LYS A 196 -15.80 1.84 -0.99
CA LYS A 196 -15.97 2.94 -1.94
C LYS A 196 -15.03 2.76 -3.13
N ASP A 197 -15.61 2.59 -4.31
CA ASP A 197 -14.87 2.46 -5.56
C ASP A 197 -14.40 3.83 -6.07
N ILE A 198 -13.13 3.91 -6.45
CA ILE A 198 -12.50 5.10 -7.02
C ILE A 198 -11.86 4.72 -8.36
N ASP A 199 -12.15 5.47 -9.41
CA ASP A 199 -11.53 5.30 -10.72
C ASP A 199 -10.07 5.78 -10.70
N ALA A 200 -9.13 4.83 -10.60
CA ALA A 200 -7.69 5.10 -10.55
C ALA A 200 -7.04 5.19 -11.95
N MET A 201 -7.87 5.29 -13.01
CA MET A 201 -7.39 5.60 -14.36
C MET A 201 -7.28 7.09 -14.63
N LYS A 202 -7.90 7.91 -13.79
CA LYS A 202 -7.86 9.38 -13.87
C LYS A 202 -6.49 9.94 -13.45
N GLU A 203 -6.31 11.23 -13.68
CA GLU A 203 -5.15 11.97 -13.22
C GLU A 203 -4.97 11.86 -11.68
N ILE A 204 -3.71 11.84 -11.21
CA ILE A 204 -3.39 11.62 -9.80
C ILE A 204 -4.14 12.60 -8.88
N SER A 205 -4.21 13.88 -9.29
CA SER A 205 -4.91 14.93 -8.54
C SER A 205 -6.43 14.70 -8.45
N GLU A 206 -7.05 14.21 -9.53
CA GLU A 206 -8.47 13.89 -9.55
C GLU A 206 -8.81 12.69 -8.66
N VAL A 207 -7.97 11.64 -8.71
CA VAL A 207 -8.10 10.49 -7.82
C VAL A 207 -7.99 10.93 -6.35
N THR A 208 -7.01 11.79 -6.05
CA THR A 208 -6.84 12.35 -4.69
C THR A 208 -8.08 13.15 -4.27
N ALA A 209 -8.65 13.98 -5.15
CA ALA A 209 -9.85 14.77 -4.87
C ALA A 209 -11.07 13.87 -4.58
N GLN A 210 -11.27 12.81 -5.38
CA GLN A 210 -12.35 11.85 -5.15
C GLN A 210 -12.20 11.14 -3.78
N ILE A 211 -10.98 10.69 -3.44
CA ILE A 211 -10.73 10.06 -2.14
C ILE A 211 -11.04 11.02 -0.99
N LYS A 212 -10.60 12.29 -1.09
CA LYS A 212 -10.90 13.32 -0.08
C LYS A 212 -12.40 13.58 0.04
N GLY A 213 -13.13 13.62 -1.08
CA GLY A 213 -14.59 13.72 -1.06
C GLY A 213 -15.22 12.61 -0.25
N VAL A 214 -14.85 11.35 -0.52
CA VAL A 214 -15.33 10.19 0.25
C VAL A 214 -14.99 10.31 1.74
N ILE A 215 -13.78 10.77 2.08
CA ILE A 215 -13.36 10.91 3.48
C ILE A 215 -14.12 12.00 4.21
N ASN A 216 -14.47 13.10 3.55
CA ASN A 216 -15.24 14.19 4.13
C ASN A 216 -16.70 13.80 4.41
N ASP A 217 -17.22 12.77 3.74
CA ASP A 217 -18.58 12.26 3.90
C ASP A 217 -18.69 11.17 4.99
N LEU A 218 -17.57 10.80 5.67
CA LEU A 218 -17.52 9.82 6.76
C LEU A 218 -17.76 10.42 8.14
#